data_2bfebe5e898936b520f0018ba5af1634
#
_entry.id   2bfebe5e898936b520f0018ba5af1634
#
_cell.length_a   1.000
_cell.length_b   1.000
_cell.length_c   1.000
_cell.angle_alpha   90.00
_cell.angle_beta   90.00
_cell.angle_gamma   90.00
#
_symmetry.space_group_name_H-M   'P 1'
#
loop_
_entity.id
_entity.type
_entity.pdbx_description
1 polymer ?
#
loop_
_entity_poly.entity_id
_entity_poly.type
_entity_poly.pdbx_seq_one_letter_code
_entity_poly.pdbx_strand_id
1 'polypeptide(L)'
;MTTTRTVPPEVLDLVARVTGDEKHDPSAHSTLVVVWVLYDQVLRVSPDTVDDPHRDRFLLSKGHGPASTYAVLAAKGFFPAAWLDDVASWSSRLGHHPDRTLVPGIEIGSGSLGHGLAIGVGLALGLRLRRSPARVVVLVGDAELDEGSNHEAIAVAGRFGLGNLTCVVVDNHSDGYGWPGGIAARFAVEGWAAADVAARDHAALRDALLRTEPDRPSVVVADTTVEVARAGTEVAA
;
A
#
# COMPACT_ATOMS: atom_id res chain seq x y z
N MET A 1 -14.69 11.38 20.90
CA MET A 1 -15.09 11.76 19.52
C MET A 1 -13.90 11.45 18.63
N THR A 2 -13.91 10.32 17.93
CA THR A 2 -12.84 9.94 17.00
C THR A 2 -13.15 10.63 15.68
N THR A 3 -12.44 11.70 15.40
CA THR A 3 -12.51 12.38 14.08
C THR A 3 -12.06 11.39 13.02
N THR A 4 -12.96 10.98 12.16
CA THR A 4 -12.64 10.20 10.96
C THR A 4 -11.71 11.07 10.11
N ARG A 5 -10.41 10.80 10.13
CA ARG A 5 -9.45 11.53 9.31
C ARG A 5 -9.63 11.08 7.87
N THR A 6 -10.23 11.92 7.06
CA THR A 6 -10.32 11.75 5.60
C THR A 6 -9.01 12.18 4.95
N VAL A 7 -8.80 11.80 3.69
CA VAL A 7 -7.69 12.37 2.89
C VAL A 7 -7.87 13.88 2.82
N PRO A 8 -6.87 14.68 3.20
CA PRO A 8 -6.97 16.14 3.17
C PRO A 8 -7.18 16.67 1.74
N PRO A 9 -7.94 17.75 1.55
CA PRO A 9 -8.17 18.34 0.22
C PRO A 9 -6.87 18.70 -0.50
N GLU A 10 -5.86 19.19 0.22
CA GLU A 10 -4.55 19.54 -0.33
C GLU A 10 -3.83 18.33 -0.94
N VAL A 11 -4.07 17.11 -0.45
CA VAL A 11 -3.50 15.87 -1.03
C VAL A 11 -4.24 15.51 -2.31
N LEU A 12 -5.54 15.75 -2.36
CA LEU A 12 -6.33 15.57 -3.59
C LEU A 12 -5.86 16.53 -4.69
N ASP A 13 -5.56 17.79 -4.32
CA ASP A 13 -5.00 18.77 -5.25
C ASP A 13 -3.62 18.34 -5.78
N LEU A 14 -2.80 17.70 -4.93
CA LEU A 14 -1.50 17.16 -5.37
C LEU A 14 -1.65 15.98 -6.32
N VAL A 15 -2.64 15.10 -6.12
CA VAL A 15 -2.94 14.03 -7.07
C VAL A 15 -3.36 14.60 -8.43
N ALA A 16 -4.21 15.64 -8.42
CA ALA A 16 -4.67 16.30 -9.65
C ALA A 16 -3.54 16.99 -10.43
N ARG A 17 -2.41 17.32 -9.78
CA ARG A 17 -1.22 17.88 -10.44
C ARG A 17 -0.38 16.82 -11.16
N VAL A 18 -0.54 15.56 -10.81
CA VAL A 18 0.19 14.49 -11.48
C VAL A 18 -0.35 14.38 -12.89
N THR A 19 0.41 14.95 -13.83
CA THR A 19 0.12 14.82 -15.24
C THR A 19 0.55 13.44 -15.69
N GLY A 20 -0.40 12.54 -15.86
CA GLY A 20 -0.15 11.19 -16.29
C GLY A 20 -1.14 10.74 -17.33
N ASP A 21 -1.12 9.48 -17.64
CA ASP A 21 -2.13 8.86 -18.48
C ASP A 21 -3.47 8.85 -17.72
N GLU A 22 -4.48 9.57 -18.23
CA GLU A 22 -5.83 9.61 -17.68
C GLU A 22 -6.44 8.22 -17.45
N LYS A 23 -5.97 7.20 -18.14
CA LYS A 23 -6.39 5.81 -17.95
C LYS A 23 -6.11 5.27 -16.55
N HIS A 24 -5.18 5.86 -15.84
CA HIS A 24 -4.80 5.43 -14.50
C HIS A 24 -5.50 6.19 -13.36
N ASP A 25 -6.30 7.20 -13.69
CA ASP A 25 -6.96 8.06 -12.71
C ASP A 25 -7.86 7.28 -11.72
N PRO A 26 -8.75 6.38 -12.14
CA PRO A 26 -9.55 5.58 -11.20
C PRO A 26 -8.69 4.72 -10.25
N SER A 27 -7.59 4.18 -10.76
CA SER A 27 -6.65 3.36 -9.99
C SER A 27 -5.83 4.19 -9.00
N ALA A 28 -5.51 5.44 -9.37
CA ALA A 28 -4.87 6.39 -8.45
C ALA A 28 -5.80 6.69 -7.27
N HIS A 29 -7.05 7.01 -7.51
CA HIS A 29 -7.99 7.31 -6.44
C HIS A 29 -8.24 6.13 -5.49
N SER A 30 -8.35 4.90 -6.01
CA SER A 30 -8.51 3.70 -5.19
C SER A 30 -7.30 3.45 -4.28
N THR A 31 -6.11 3.77 -4.74
CA THR A 31 -4.85 3.57 -4.01
C THR A 31 -4.59 4.68 -2.98
N LEU A 32 -5.05 5.91 -3.26
CA LEU A 32 -4.74 7.11 -2.49
C LEU A 32 -5.08 6.97 -1.00
N VAL A 33 -6.27 6.48 -0.69
CA VAL A 33 -6.74 6.34 0.69
C VAL A 33 -5.82 5.42 1.48
N VAL A 34 -5.44 4.29 0.89
CA VAL A 34 -4.58 3.30 1.53
C VAL A 34 -3.19 3.87 1.78
N VAL A 35 -2.58 4.50 0.77
CA VAL A 35 -1.25 5.10 0.91
C VAL A 35 -1.27 6.26 1.91
N TRP A 36 -2.33 7.07 1.91
CA TRP A 36 -2.49 8.14 2.89
C TRP A 36 -2.52 7.60 4.32
N VAL A 37 -3.37 6.61 4.60
CA VAL A 37 -3.47 6.01 5.95
C VAL A 37 -2.13 5.39 6.36
N LEU A 38 -1.42 4.73 5.45
CA LEU A 38 -0.11 4.16 5.71
C LEU A 38 0.88 5.24 6.18
N TYR A 39 1.07 6.32 5.42
CA TYR A 39 2.06 7.35 5.74
C TYR A 39 1.62 8.31 6.86
N ASP A 40 0.31 8.49 7.09
CA ASP A 40 -0.20 9.39 8.11
C ASP A 40 -0.29 8.75 9.49
N GLN A 41 -0.56 7.43 9.57
CA GLN A 41 -0.99 6.81 10.82
C GLN A 41 -0.30 5.48 11.16
N VAL A 42 0.40 4.85 10.21
CA VAL A 42 0.88 3.47 10.37
C VAL A 42 2.40 3.35 10.30
N LEU A 43 3.01 3.91 9.27
CA LEU A 43 4.43 3.74 8.99
C LEU A 43 5.29 4.65 9.88
N ARG A 44 6.36 4.08 10.41
CA ARG A 44 7.41 4.81 11.14
C ARG A 44 8.51 5.21 10.14
N VAL A 45 8.19 6.15 9.26
CA VAL A 45 9.09 6.72 8.28
C VAL A 45 8.70 8.17 7.98
N SER A 46 9.70 9.03 7.86
CA SER A 46 9.56 10.45 7.52
C SER A 46 10.77 10.88 6.67
N PRO A 47 10.76 12.09 6.07
CA PRO A 47 11.95 12.62 5.40
C PRO A 47 13.21 12.60 6.28
N ASP A 48 13.08 12.89 7.57
CA ASP A 48 14.21 12.94 8.51
C ASP A 48 14.72 11.55 8.90
N THR A 49 13.90 10.51 8.72
CA THR A 49 14.23 9.14 9.10
C THR A 49 14.38 8.20 7.90
N VAL A 50 14.39 8.74 6.69
CA VAL A 50 14.45 7.95 5.45
C VAL A 50 15.71 7.06 5.36
N ASP A 51 16.79 7.44 6.01
CA ASP A 51 18.05 6.69 6.07
C ASP A 51 18.21 5.85 7.36
N ASP A 52 17.25 5.92 8.30
CA ASP A 52 17.30 5.12 9.52
C ASP A 52 17.18 3.62 9.16
N PRO A 53 18.14 2.76 9.54
CA PRO A 53 18.06 1.33 9.30
C PRO A 53 16.87 0.65 10.00
N HIS A 54 16.31 1.27 11.02
CA HIS A 54 15.21 0.75 11.82
C HIS A 54 13.83 1.29 11.41
N ARG A 55 13.76 2.14 10.39
CA ARG A 55 12.47 2.60 9.84
C ARG A 55 11.66 1.46 9.26
N ASP A 56 10.35 1.62 9.21
CA ASP A 56 9.50 0.71 8.44
C ASP A 56 9.80 0.82 6.93
N ARG A 57 9.56 -0.26 6.19
CA ARG A 57 9.78 -0.38 4.75
C ARG A 57 8.45 -0.46 4.05
N PHE A 58 8.18 0.46 3.16
CA PHE A 58 7.00 0.44 2.32
C PHE A 58 7.38 0.13 0.87
N LEU A 59 6.84 -0.95 0.32
CA LEU A 59 7.06 -1.39 -1.04
C LEU A 59 5.78 -1.19 -1.85
N LEU A 60 5.83 -0.27 -2.80
CA LEU A 60 4.75 -0.13 -3.78
C LEU A 60 4.96 -1.14 -4.89
N SER A 61 4.16 -2.21 -4.91
CA SER A 61 4.17 -3.22 -5.98
C SER A 61 3.09 -2.96 -7.02
N LYS A 62 1.91 -2.47 -6.59
CA LYS A 62 0.79 -2.14 -7.48
C LYS A 62 1.23 -1.20 -8.60
N GLY A 63 1.16 -1.67 -9.85
CA GLY A 63 1.66 -0.96 -11.03
C GLY A 63 1.02 0.41 -11.26
N HIS A 64 -0.28 0.56 -10.96
CA HIS A 64 -1.03 1.81 -11.10
C HIS A 64 -1.19 2.58 -9.79
N GLY A 65 -0.19 2.50 -8.91
CA GLY A 65 -0.15 3.23 -7.64
C GLY A 65 0.78 4.44 -7.56
N PRO A 66 1.67 4.72 -8.55
CA PRO A 66 2.69 5.76 -8.39
C PRO A 66 2.12 7.15 -8.20
N ALA A 67 1.11 7.56 -8.95
CA ALA A 67 0.52 8.91 -8.85
C ALA A 67 0.08 9.25 -7.43
N SER A 68 -0.69 8.37 -6.79
CA SER A 68 -1.10 8.53 -5.38
C SER A 68 0.08 8.55 -4.43
N THR A 69 1.06 7.67 -4.67
CA THR A 69 2.24 7.56 -3.82
C THR A 69 3.08 8.82 -3.92
N TYR A 70 3.30 9.36 -5.13
CA TYR A 70 4.03 10.61 -5.32
C TYR A 70 3.34 11.79 -4.63
N ALA A 71 2.02 11.91 -4.78
CA ALA A 71 1.26 12.97 -4.11
C ALA A 71 1.37 12.88 -2.58
N VAL A 72 1.27 11.68 -2.01
CA VAL A 72 1.42 11.48 -0.56
C VAL A 72 2.85 11.76 -0.10
N LEU A 73 3.87 11.30 -0.81
CA LEU A 73 5.26 11.58 -0.49
C LEU A 73 5.57 13.09 -0.54
N ALA A 74 5.05 13.80 -1.55
CA ALA A 74 5.17 15.25 -1.64
C ALA A 74 4.46 15.95 -0.47
N ALA A 75 3.23 15.55 -0.14
CA ALA A 75 2.47 16.08 1.00
C ALA A 75 3.19 15.85 2.34
N LYS A 76 3.92 14.72 2.47
CA LYS A 76 4.73 14.40 3.66
C LYS A 76 6.13 15.01 3.63
N GLY A 77 6.49 15.77 2.58
CA GLY A 77 7.74 16.52 2.49
C GLY A 77 8.97 15.70 2.06
N PHE A 78 8.80 14.49 1.50
CA PHE A 78 9.93 13.71 0.99
C PHE A 78 10.63 14.36 -0.19
N PHE A 79 9.89 15.15 -0.98
CA PHE A 79 10.42 15.97 -2.07
C PHE A 79 9.49 17.17 -2.35
N PRO A 80 9.98 18.21 -3.07
CA PRO A 80 9.17 19.38 -3.38
C PRO A 80 7.96 19.04 -4.25
N ALA A 81 6.78 19.57 -3.91
CA ALA A 81 5.55 19.36 -4.67
C ALA A 81 5.65 19.80 -6.16
N ALA A 82 6.60 20.69 -6.49
CA ALA A 82 6.86 21.09 -7.88
C ALA A 82 7.31 19.94 -8.78
N TRP A 83 7.84 18.83 -8.22
CA TRP A 83 8.18 17.65 -9.03
C TRP A 83 6.95 16.97 -9.64
N LEU A 84 5.77 17.23 -9.08
CA LEU A 84 4.53 16.66 -9.60
C LEU A 84 4.07 17.30 -10.92
N ASP A 85 4.63 18.44 -11.30
CA ASP A 85 4.19 19.20 -12.47
C ASP A 85 4.73 18.64 -13.80
N ASP A 86 5.75 17.77 -13.73
CA ASP A 86 6.42 17.22 -14.92
C ASP A 86 6.51 15.67 -14.91
N VAL A 87 5.68 15.00 -14.14
CA VAL A 87 5.67 13.52 -14.04
C VAL A 87 5.72 12.89 -15.42
N ALA A 88 6.55 11.85 -15.56
CA ALA A 88 6.78 11.11 -16.79
C ALA A 88 7.37 11.92 -17.97
N SER A 89 7.76 13.17 -17.77
CA SER A 89 8.54 13.89 -18.77
C SER A 89 9.98 13.34 -18.85
N TRP A 90 10.67 13.61 -19.94
CA TRP A 90 12.03 13.08 -20.17
C TRP A 90 13.04 13.46 -19.08
N SER A 91 12.89 14.63 -18.48
CA SER A 91 13.78 15.16 -17.43
C SER A 91 13.27 14.94 -16.02
N SER A 92 12.06 14.39 -15.86
CA SER A 92 11.45 14.17 -14.55
C SER A 92 12.14 13.08 -13.75
N ARG A 93 12.21 13.28 -12.43
CA ARG A 93 12.60 12.24 -11.48
C ARG A 93 11.45 11.26 -11.19
N LEU A 94 10.23 11.68 -11.48
CA LEU A 94 9.00 10.92 -11.26
C LEU A 94 8.56 10.29 -12.59
N GLY A 95 8.88 9.00 -12.77
CA GLY A 95 8.47 8.23 -13.94
C GLY A 95 7.05 7.70 -13.81
N HIS A 96 6.54 7.03 -14.86
CA HIS A 96 5.31 6.23 -14.78
C HIS A 96 5.38 5.17 -13.69
N HIS A 97 6.57 4.65 -13.41
CA HIS A 97 6.88 3.78 -12.29
C HIS A 97 8.03 4.39 -11.49
N PRO A 98 8.01 4.25 -10.15
CA PRO A 98 9.02 4.87 -9.31
C PRO A 98 10.38 4.20 -9.45
N ASP A 99 11.43 5.02 -9.41
CA ASP A 99 12.81 4.58 -9.31
C ASP A 99 13.36 4.93 -7.92
N ARG A 100 13.78 3.90 -7.18
CA ARG A 100 14.33 4.08 -5.84
C ARG A 100 15.61 4.92 -5.79
N THR A 101 16.32 5.04 -6.90
CA THR A 101 17.56 5.82 -6.96
C THR A 101 17.32 7.31 -7.20
N LEU A 102 16.12 7.66 -7.66
CA LEU A 102 15.76 9.04 -8.02
C LEU A 102 14.77 9.67 -7.03
N VAL A 103 13.92 8.85 -6.40
CA VAL A 103 12.79 9.35 -5.60
C VAL A 103 12.99 9.03 -4.11
N PRO A 104 13.20 10.04 -3.26
CA PRO A 104 13.30 9.84 -1.81
C PRO A 104 12.06 9.16 -1.23
N GLY A 105 12.26 8.20 -0.33
CA GLY A 105 11.18 7.46 0.31
C GLY A 105 10.66 6.25 -0.48
N ILE A 106 11.14 6.02 -1.70
CA ILE A 106 10.85 4.82 -2.48
C ILE A 106 11.87 3.71 -2.14
N GLU A 107 11.36 2.54 -1.73
CA GLU A 107 12.22 1.41 -1.32
C GLU A 107 12.65 0.51 -2.49
N ILE A 108 11.80 0.38 -3.50
CA ILE A 108 12.07 -0.43 -4.69
C ILE A 108 11.67 0.33 -5.96
N GLY A 109 12.41 0.14 -7.04
CA GLY A 109 11.88 0.41 -8.37
C GLY A 109 10.80 -0.62 -8.67
N SER A 110 9.62 -0.19 -9.11
CA SER A 110 8.49 -1.07 -9.39
C SER A 110 7.98 -0.91 -10.82
N GLY A 111 6.89 -1.60 -11.15
CA GLY A 111 6.30 -1.63 -12.50
C GLY A 111 6.17 -3.04 -13.06
N SER A 112 7.01 -3.98 -12.60
CA SER A 112 6.84 -5.40 -12.90
C SER A 112 5.93 -6.03 -11.88
N LEU A 113 4.71 -6.37 -12.28
CA LEU A 113 3.70 -6.97 -11.39
C LEU A 113 4.21 -8.29 -10.79
N GLY A 114 3.79 -8.58 -9.57
CA GLY A 114 4.13 -9.80 -8.84
C GLY A 114 5.49 -9.79 -8.15
N HIS A 115 6.36 -8.80 -8.36
CA HIS A 115 7.70 -8.80 -7.80
C HIS A 115 7.78 -8.25 -6.38
N GLY A 116 6.94 -7.24 -6.05
CA GLY A 116 7.07 -6.52 -4.78
C GLY A 116 6.85 -7.39 -3.56
N LEU A 117 5.89 -8.33 -3.60
CA LEU A 117 5.63 -9.20 -2.45
C LEU A 117 6.79 -10.16 -2.21
N ALA A 118 7.36 -10.76 -3.26
CA ALA A 118 8.54 -11.63 -3.15
C ALA A 118 9.77 -10.89 -2.61
N ILE A 119 10.01 -9.65 -3.06
CA ILE A 119 11.05 -8.77 -2.52
C ILE A 119 10.77 -8.46 -1.05
N GLY A 120 9.52 -8.17 -0.69
CA GLY A 120 9.08 -7.92 0.68
C GLY A 120 9.34 -9.11 1.62
N VAL A 121 9.11 -10.34 1.15
CA VAL A 121 9.45 -11.58 1.89
C VAL A 121 10.94 -11.64 2.18
N GLY A 122 11.78 -11.42 1.17
CA GLY A 122 13.24 -11.42 1.34
C GLY A 122 13.70 -10.33 2.32
N LEU A 123 13.14 -9.15 2.23
CA LEU A 123 13.45 -8.03 3.13
C LEU A 123 13.01 -8.32 4.57
N ALA A 124 11.80 -8.85 4.78
CA ALA A 124 11.29 -9.23 6.09
C ALA A 124 12.14 -10.31 6.77
N LEU A 125 12.57 -11.32 6.00
CA LEU A 125 13.54 -12.33 6.45
C LEU A 125 14.87 -11.69 6.88
N GLY A 126 15.42 -10.80 6.05
CA GLY A 126 16.68 -10.12 6.34
C GLY A 126 16.59 -9.24 7.61
N LEU A 127 15.51 -8.49 7.79
CA LEU A 127 15.27 -7.68 8.98
C LEU A 127 15.11 -8.53 10.24
N ARG A 128 14.39 -9.66 10.15
CA ARG A 128 14.22 -10.61 11.25
C ARG A 128 15.57 -11.22 11.68
N LEU A 129 16.40 -11.64 10.73
CA LEU A 129 17.74 -12.16 11.01
C LEU A 129 18.63 -11.12 11.72
N ARG A 130 18.47 -9.85 11.36
CA ARG A 130 19.17 -8.73 11.99
C ARG A 130 18.54 -8.30 13.33
N ARG A 131 17.45 -8.93 13.75
CA ARG A 131 16.66 -8.55 14.93
C ARG A 131 16.21 -7.08 14.90
N SER A 132 15.93 -6.57 13.70
CA SER A 132 15.44 -5.22 13.52
C SER A 132 13.97 -5.13 13.94
N PRO A 133 13.53 -4.04 14.61
CA PRO A 133 12.13 -3.79 14.92
C PRO A 133 11.33 -3.27 13.72
N ALA A 134 11.96 -3.09 12.56
CA ALA A 134 11.33 -2.57 11.36
C ALA A 134 10.32 -3.57 10.78
N ARG A 135 9.19 -3.05 10.33
CA ARG A 135 8.18 -3.80 9.60
C ARG A 135 8.34 -3.60 8.09
N VAL A 136 7.86 -4.55 7.33
CA VAL A 136 7.74 -4.46 5.88
C VAL A 136 6.26 -4.44 5.52
N VAL A 137 5.85 -3.42 4.79
CA VAL A 137 4.49 -3.28 4.26
C VAL A 137 4.59 -3.28 2.74
N VAL A 138 3.90 -4.21 2.09
CA VAL A 138 3.85 -4.31 0.62
C VAL A 138 2.44 -4.03 0.15
N LEU A 139 2.28 -3.05 -0.74
CA LEU A 139 1.00 -2.74 -1.35
C LEU A 139 0.94 -3.34 -2.75
N VAL A 140 -0.04 -4.21 -2.95
CA VAL A 140 -0.35 -4.88 -4.22
C VAL A 140 -1.76 -4.53 -4.70
N GLY A 141 -2.04 -4.74 -5.97
CA GLY A 141 -3.40 -4.72 -6.51
C GLY A 141 -4.01 -6.14 -6.54
N ASP A 142 -5.33 -6.23 -6.58
CA ASP A 142 -6.06 -7.49 -6.76
C ASP A 142 -5.65 -8.22 -8.04
N ALA A 143 -5.66 -7.55 -9.19
CA ALA A 143 -5.23 -8.13 -10.47
C ALA A 143 -3.75 -8.54 -10.48
N GLU A 144 -2.89 -7.87 -9.71
CA GLU A 144 -1.49 -8.26 -9.58
C GLU A 144 -1.32 -9.61 -8.88
N LEU A 145 -2.27 -10.02 -8.05
CA LEU A 145 -2.23 -11.32 -7.38
C LEU A 145 -2.35 -12.51 -8.35
N ASP A 146 -2.78 -12.28 -9.58
CA ASP A 146 -2.81 -13.30 -10.64
C ASP A 146 -1.40 -13.72 -11.08
N GLU A 147 -0.36 -12.92 -10.78
CA GLU A 147 1.02 -13.26 -11.06
C GLU A 147 1.51 -14.43 -10.19
N GLY A 148 2.10 -15.46 -10.82
CA GLY A 148 2.52 -16.70 -10.16
C GLY A 148 3.49 -16.48 -8.99
N SER A 149 4.38 -15.47 -9.09
CA SER A 149 5.33 -15.12 -8.03
C SER A 149 4.66 -14.68 -6.72
N ASN A 150 3.45 -14.12 -6.78
CA ASN A 150 2.69 -13.80 -5.57
C ASN A 150 2.24 -15.06 -4.84
N HIS A 151 1.81 -16.10 -5.56
CA HIS A 151 1.43 -17.36 -4.94
C HIS A 151 2.59 -18.01 -4.19
N GLU A 152 3.79 -17.97 -4.78
CA GLU A 152 5.01 -18.46 -4.14
C GLU A 152 5.38 -17.61 -2.91
N ALA A 153 5.30 -16.28 -3.02
CA ALA A 153 5.61 -15.37 -1.94
C ALA A 153 4.66 -15.56 -0.73
N ILE A 154 3.35 -15.71 -1.00
CA ILE A 154 2.33 -15.96 0.03
C ILE A 154 2.65 -17.26 0.79
N ALA A 155 2.91 -18.35 0.06
CA ALA A 155 3.24 -19.63 0.67
C ALA A 155 4.53 -19.57 1.50
N VAL A 156 5.59 -18.94 0.97
CA VAL A 156 6.87 -18.81 1.67
C VAL A 156 6.73 -17.95 2.93
N ALA A 157 6.05 -16.80 2.86
CA ALA A 157 5.87 -15.93 4.02
C ALA A 157 5.12 -16.61 5.16
N GLY A 158 4.03 -17.33 4.84
CA GLY A 158 3.28 -18.12 5.81
C GLY A 158 4.13 -19.23 6.42
N ARG A 159 4.85 -19.97 5.58
CA ARG A 159 5.75 -21.06 6.02
C ARG A 159 6.82 -20.58 7.00
N PHE A 160 7.37 -19.40 6.78
CA PHE A 160 8.39 -18.80 7.65
C PHE A 160 7.79 -18.01 8.84
N GLY A 161 6.48 -17.84 8.93
CA GLY A 161 5.84 -17.09 9.99
C GLY A 161 6.37 -15.67 10.11
N LEU A 162 6.33 -14.89 9.00
CA LEU A 162 6.94 -13.56 8.94
C LEU A 162 6.06 -12.49 9.59
N GLY A 163 5.98 -12.46 10.92
CA GLY A 163 5.14 -11.52 11.65
C GLY A 163 5.49 -10.03 11.47
N ASN A 164 6.65 -9.74 10.88
CA ASN A 164 7.06 -8.39 10.51
C ASN A 164 6.70 -8.01 9.06
N LEU A 165 5.92 -8.85 8.36
CA LEU A 165 5.44 -8.60 7.00
C LEU A 165 3.94 -8.37 6.98
N THR A 166 3.50 -7.28 6.37
CA THR A 166 2.10 -6.99 6.07
C THR A 166 1.93 -6.81 4.56
N CYS A 167 1.02 -7.56 3.95
CA CYS A 167 0.55 -7.32 2.60
C CYS A 167 -0.75 -6.51 2.65
N VAL A 168 -0.82 -5.44 1.88
CA VAL A 168 -2.06 -4.66 1.69
C VAL A 168 -2.52 -4.85 0.27
N VAL A 169 -3.69 -5.42 0.09
CA VAL A 169 -4.30 -5.60 -1.21
C VAL A 169 -5.30 -4.47 -1.43
N VAL A 170 -5.07 -3.65 -2.45
CA VAL A 170 -6.08 -2.70 -2.94
C VAL A 170 -7.01 -3.46 -3.86
N ASP A 171 -8.17 -3.81 -3.33
CA ASP A 171 -9.19 -4.54 -4.08
C ASP A 171 -10.17 -3.55 -4.74
N ASN A 172 -10.08 -3.42 -6.04
CA ASN A 172 -10.99 -2.66 -6.88
C ASN A 172 -11.74 -3.54 -7.88
N HIS A 173 -11.75 -4.85 -7.63
CA HIS A 173 -12.41 -5.88 -8.44
C HIS A 173 -11.94 -5.88 -9.89
N SER A 174 -10.65 -5.71 -10.11
CA SER A 174 -10.01 -5.75 -11.43
C SER A 174 -9.28 -7.07 -11.71
N ASP A 175 -9.31 -8.03 -10.78
CA ASP A 175 -8.72 -9.35 -10.94
C ASP A 175 -9.37 -10.13 -12.08
N GLY A 176 -8.57 -10.91 -12.81
CA GLY A 176 -9.01 -11.66 -13.98
C GLY A 176 -9.50 -13.07 -13.69
N TYR A 177 -8.92 -13.71 -12.66
CA TYR A 177 -9.18 -15.12 -12.38
C TYR A 177 -10.15 -15.34 -11.23
N GLY A 178 -10.31 -14.37 -10.37
CA GLY A 178 -11.07 -14.51 -9.12
C GLY A 178 -10.39 -15.44 -8.12
N TRP A 179 -10.78 -15.33 -6.87
CA TRP A 179 -10.21 -16.12 -5.80
C TRP A 179 -11.31 -16.89 -5.07
N PRO A 180 -11.42 -18.22 -5.23
CA PRO A 180 -12.43 -19.01 -4.53
C PRO A 180 -12.36 -18.77 -3.02
N GLY A 181 -13.47 -18.29 -2.44
CA GLY A 181 -13.55 -17.89 -1.03
C GLY A 181 -13.03 -16.47 -0.74
N GLY A 182 -12.60 -15.73 -1.75
CA GLY A 182 -12.06 -14.38 -1.62
C GLY A 182 -10.55 -14.34 -1.38
N ILE A 183 -9.96 -13.15 -1.56
CA ILE A 183 -8.52 -12.92 -1.44
C ILE A 183 -8.04 -13.28 -0.03
N ALA A 184 -8.72 -12.80 1.02
CA ALA A 184 -8.36 -13.05 2.41
C ALA A 184 -8.28 -14.56 2.73
N ALA A 185 -9.23 -15.35 2.23
CA ALA A 185 -9.25 -16.79 2.44
C ALA A 185 -8.01 -17.48 1.82
N ARG A 186 -7.59 -17.03 0.63
CA ARG A 186 -6.40 -17.59 -0.03
C ARG A 186 -5.12 -17.37 0.79
N PHE A 187 -4.96 -16.21 1.39
CA PHE A 187 -3.84 -15.93 2.28
C PHE A 187 -3.95 -16.75 3.58
N ALA A 188 -5.15 -16.86 4.13
CA ALA A 188 -5.40 -17.61 5.37
C ALA A 188 -5.04 -19.10 5.26
N VAL A 189 -5.26 -19.73 4.09
CA VAL A 189 -4.86 -21.13 3.82
C VAL A 189 -3.36 -21.32 4.00
N GLU A 190 -2.55 -20.29 3.68
CA GLU A 190 -1.08 -20.33 3.85
C GLU A 190 -0.64 -19.82 5.24
N GLY A 191 -1.56 -19.68 6.18
CA GLY A 191 -1.24 -19.35 7.58
C GLY A 191 -1.13 -17.86 7.89
N TRP A 192 -1.57 -16.97 7.00
CA TRP A 192 -1.61 -15.54 7.27
C TRP A 192 -2.76 -15.14 8.19
N ALA A 193 -2.57 -14.10 8.99
CA ALA A 193 -3.66 -13.37 9.62
C ALA A 193 -4.31 -12.47 8.56
N ALA A 194 -5.62 -12.65 8.32
CA ALA A 194 -6.31 -11.96 7.25
C ALA A 194 -7.43 -11.06 7.79
N ALA A 195 -7.61 -9.89 7.17
CA ALA A 195 -8.70 -8.96 7.46
C ALA A 195 -9.21 -8.33 6.15
N ASP A 196 -10.54 -8.28 6.01
CA ASP A 196 -11.21 -7.51 4.97
C ASP A 196 -11.74 -6.20 5.58
N VAL A 197 -11.49 -5.08 4.93
CA VAL A 197 -11.92 -3.75 5.39
C VAL A 197 -12.40 -2.90 4.22
N ALA A 198 -13.39 -2.05 4.45
CA ALA A 198 -13.71 -0.99 3.51
C ALA A 198 -12.56 0.02 3.49
N ALA A 199 -11.95 0.25 2.33
CA ALA A 199 -10.78 1.15 2.21
C ALA A 199 -11.10 2.57 2.71
N ARG A 200 -12.34 3.03 2.56
CA ARG A 200 -12.81 4.35 2.97
C ARG A 200 -13.05 4.48 4.48
N ASP A 201 -13.06 3.40 5.23
CA ASP A 201 -13.04 3.43 6.70
C ASP A 201 -11.60 3.52 7.19
N HIS A 202 -11.10 4.77 7.28
CA HIS A 202 -9.71 5.03 7.68
C HIS A 202 -9.37 4.47 9.07
N ALA A 203 -10.34 4.43 9.98
CA ALA A 203 -10.13 3.90 11.33
C ALA A 203 -9.98 2.38 11.30
N ALA A 204 -10.90 1.69 10.64
CA ALA A 204 -10.84 0.23 10.47
C ALA A 204 -9.57 -0.19 9.70
N LEU A 205 -9.24 0.53 8.62
CA LEU A 205 -8.04 0.29 7.82
C LEU A 205 -6.77 0.45 8.66
N ARG A 206 -6.63 1.56 9.39
CA ARG A 206 -5.50 1.79 10.31
C ARG A 206 -5.40 0.67 11.34
N ASP A 207 -6.50 0.33 12.00
CA ASP A 207 -6.50 -0.65 13.08
C ASP A 207 -6.15 -2.05 12.56
N ALA A 208 -6.59 -2.41 11.35
CA ALA A 208 -6.19 -3.64 10.68
C ALA A 208 -4.68 -3.65 10.34
N LEU A 209 -4.15 -2.53 9.81
CA LEU A 209 -2.74 -2.39 9.44
C LEU A 209 -1.78 -2.35 10.64
N LEU A 210 -2.28 -1.93 11.80
CA LEU A 210 -1.50 -1.94 13.05
C LEU A 210 -1.54 -3.28 13.79
N ARG A 211 -2.51 -4.15 13.46
CA ARG A 211 -2.64 -5.47 14.07
C ARG A 211 -1.60 -6.42 13.46
N THR A 212 -0.61 -6.79 14.24
CA THR A 212 0.43 -7.75 13.84
C THR A 212 0.50 -8.90 14.83
N GLU A 213 0.85 -10.08 14.35
CA GLU A 213 1.11 -11.27 15.16
C GLU A 213 2.60 -11.66 15.03
N PRO A 214 3.27 -12.08 16.10
CA PRO A 214 4.72 -12.32 16.07
C PRO A 214 5.16 -13.38 15.06
N ASP A 215 4.35 -14.43 14.89
CA ASP A 215 4.69 -15.64 14.15
C ASP A 215 3.81 -15.84 12.90
N ARG A 216 3.09 -14.81 12.47
CA ARG A 216 2.22 -14.86 11.29
C ARG A 216 2.30 -13.57 10.50
N PRO A 217 2.52 -13.63 9.17
CA PRO A 217 2.34 -12.46 8.33
C PRO A 217 0.87 -12.02 8.30
N SER A 218 0.63 -10.75 8.01
CA SER A 218 -0.72 -10.18 7.96
C SER A 218 -1.09 -9.76 6.55
N VAL A 219 -2.33 -10.01 6.14
CA VAL A 219 -2.91 -9.44 4.93
C VAL A 219 -4.12 -8.57 5.29
N VAL A 220 -4.18 -7.39 4.71
CA VAL A 220 -5.33 -6.49 4.79
C VAL A 220 -5.85 -6.28 3.38
N VAL A 221 -7.05 -6.80 3.11
CA VAL A 221 -7.76 -6.59 1.85
C VAL A 221 -8.60 -5.33 2.01
N ALA A 222 -8.21 -4.28 1.31
CA ALA A 222 -8.84 -2.97 1.35
C ALA A 222 -9.79 -2.83 0.14
N ASP A 223 -11.06 -3.15 0.34
CA ASP A 223 -12.09 -3.02 -0.70
C ASP A 223 -12.41 -1.54 -0.93
N THR A 224 -12.19 -1.07 -2.15
CA THR A 224 -12.38 0.33 -2.54
C THR A 224 -13.79 0.62 -3.05
N THR A 225 -14.61 -0.39 -3.26
CA THR A 225 -15.97 -0.29 -3.79
C THR A 225 -17.04 -0.20 -2.70
N VAL A 226 -16.71 -0.69 -1.49
CA VAL A 226 -17.63 -0.65 -0.34
C VAL A 226 -17.75 0.78 0.18
N GLU A 227 -18.98 1.30 0.15
CA GLU A 227 -19.31 2.57 0.80
C GLU A 227 -19.49 2.36 2.31
N VAL A 228 -18.82 3.19 3.10
CA VAL A 228 -19.03 3.23 4.55
C VAL A 228 -20.39 3.87 4.82
N ALA A 229 -21.31 3.12 5.42
CA ALA A 229 -22.58 3.66 5.87
C ALA A 229 -22.32 4.87 6.78
N ARG A 230 -22.78 6.04 6.39
CA ARG A 230 -22.72 7.24 7.25
C ARG A 230 -23.52 6.95 8.51
N ALA A 231 -22.85 6.90 9.65
CA ALA A 231 -23.53 6.85 10.94
C ALA A 231 -24.41 8.13 11.06
N GLY A 232 -25.74 7.97 10.95
CA GLY A 232 -26.67 9.05 11.21
C GLY A 232 -27.52 9.53 10.03
N THR A 233 -28.09 8.62 9.24
CA THR A 233 -29.35 8.91 8.53
C THR A 233 -30.41 7.94 9.06
N GLU A 234 -31.06 8.31 10.17
CA GLU A 234 -32.36 7.75 10.48
C GLU A 234 -33.28 8.05 9.30
N VAL A 235 -33.65 7.02 8.57
CA VAL A 235 -34.77 7.10 7.63
C VAL A 235 -36.00 7.19 8.51
N ALA A 236 -36.54 8.42 8.68
CA ALA A 236 -37.87 8.60 9.21
C ALA A 236 -38.85 7.90 8.26
N ALA A 237 -39.60 6.94 8.82
CA ALA A 237 -40.68 6.23 8.16
C ALA A 237 -41.88 7.16 7.92
#